data_3db488aa28925600dc9e584716d9f86d
#
_entry.id   3db488aa28925600dc9e584716d9f86d
#
_cell.length_a   1.000
_cell.length_b   1.000
_cell.length_c   1.000
_cell.angle_alpha   90.00
_cell.angle_beta   90.00
_cell.angle_gamma   90.00
#
_symmetry.space_group_name_H-M   'P 1'
#
loop_
_entity.id
_entity.type
_entity.pdbx_description
1 polymer ?
#
loop_
_entity_poly.entity_id
_entity_poly.type
_entity_poly.pdbx_seq_one_letter_code
_entity_poly.pdbx_strand_id
1 'polypeptide(L)'
;GAALETHDGRVFTGCNVENSSYGLSICAERVALFKAISEGLRSGDFARIAVIADTPGGMPVRPCGACRQVISDLMGGEAEVVMANLRGEIEIQPVKALLPAPFDRSFM
;
A
#
# COMPACT_ATOMS: atom_id res chain seq x y z
N GLY A 1 3.48 4.39 8.79
CA GLY A 1 4.33 4.73 7.65
C GLY A 1 4.30 3.69 6.56
N ALA A 2 4.65 4.10 5.37
CA ALA A 2 4.73 3.21 4.22
C ALA A 2 5.94 3.55 3.35
N ALA A 3 6.40 2.55 2.58
CA ALA A 3 7.46 2.72 1.61
C ALA A 3 7.13 1.87 0.37
N LEU A 4 7.17 2.48 -0.79
CA LEU A 4 6.89 1.87 -2.08
C LEU A 4 8.20 1.73 -2.83
N GLU A 5 8.51 0.53 -3.33
CA GLU A 5 9.73 0.28 -4.07
C GLU A 5 9.42 -0.06 -5.53
N THR A 6 10.15 0.55 -6.45
CA THR A 6 10.09 0.24 -7.87
C THR A 6 11.06 -0.89 -8.22
N HIS A 7 10.88 -1.50 -9.40
CA HIS A 7 11.77 -2.55 -9.88
C HIS A 7 13.19 -2.04 -10.11
N ASP A 8 13.38 -0.74 -10.39
CA ASP A 8 14.70 -0.15 -10.58
C ASP A 8 15.32 0.41 -9.29
N GLY A 9 14.71 0.14 -8.13
CA GLY A 9 15.27 0.45 -6.83
C GLY A 9 14.95 1.83 -6.27
N ARG A 10 14.06 2.60 -6.90
CA ARG A 10 13.60 3.86 -6.31
C ARG A 10 12.60 3.59 -5.19
N VAL A 11 12.61 4.44 -4.16
CA VAL A 11 11.75 4.31 -3.00
C VAL A 11 10.96 5.60 -2.79
N PHE A 12 9.65 5.45 -2.62
CA PHE A 12 8.73 6.54 -2.29
C PHE A 12 8.12 6.27 -0.93
N THR A 13 8.28 7.19 0.01
CA THR A 13 7.75 7.03 1.36
C THR A 13 6.44 7.77 1.52
N GLY A 14 5.64 7.35 2.48
CA GLY A 14 4.40 8.00 2.84
C GLY A 14 4.15 7.95 4.34
N CYS A 15 3.34 8.86 4.81
CA CYS A 15 2.86 8.89 6.19
C CYS A 15 1.36 9.11 6.20
N ASN A 16 0.73 8.72 7.31
CA ASN A 16 -0.68 8.96 7.51
C ASN A 16 -0.92 10.46 7.66
N VAL A 17 -1.90 11.00 6.94
CA VAL A 17 -2.26 12.43 7.01
C VAL A 17 -3.69 12.54 7.49
N GLU A 18 -3.87 13.01 8.72
CA GLU A 18 -5.18 13.20 9.33
C GLU A 18 -5.84 14.48 8.87
N ASN A 19 -7.16 14.43 8.78
CA ASN A 19 -7.97 15.60 8.43
C ASN A 19 -9.10 15.74 9.44
N SER A 20 -9.46 16.97 9.79
CA SER A 20 -10.61 17.24 10.68
C SER A 20 -11.90 16.70 10.07
N SER A 21 -12.01 16.67 8.76
CA SER A 21 -13.05 15.93 8.06
C SER A 21 -12.54 14.50 7.88
N TYR A 22 -12.97 13.60 8.73
CA TYR A 22 -12.40 12.26 8.87
C TYR A 22 -12.35 11.47 7.54
N GLY A 23 -13.36 11.65 6.69
CA GLY A 23 -13.38 10.97 5.40
C GLY A 23 -12.31 11.43 4.42
N LEU A 24 -11.61 12.52 4.70
CA LEU A 24 -10.53 13.06 3.88
C LEU A 24 -9.14 12.69 4.40
N SER A 25 -9.05 11.97 5.51
CA SER A 25 -7.78 11.42 6.00
C SER A 25 -7.23 10.41 5.01
N ILE A 26 -5.90 10.38 4.85
CA ILE A 26 -5.23 9.52 3.88
C ILE A 26 -4.24 8.61 4.61
N CYS A 27 -4.31 7.31 4.33
CA CYS A 27 -3.34 6.35 4.87
C CYS A 27 -1.98 6.50 4.19
N ALA A 28 -0.94 6.10 4.90
CA ALA A 28 0.45 6.21 4.45
C ALA A 28 0.69 5.52 3.09
N GLU A 29 0.06 4.38 2.86
CA GLU A 29 0.22 3.61 1.62
C GLU A 29 -0.27 4.43 0.41
N ARG A 30 -1.42 5.08 0.54
CA ARG A 30 -1.95 5.90 -0.56
C ARG A 30 -1.11 7.14 -0.79
N VAL A 31 -0.57 7.74 0.27
CA VAL A 31 0.35 8.90 0.13
C VAL A 31 1.57 8.50 -0.68
N ALA A 32 2.21 7.38 -0.34
CA ALA A 32 3.39 6.89 -1.06
C ALA A 32 3.06 6.60 -2.53
N LEU A 33 1.95 5.90 -2.77
CA LEU A 33 1.56 5.47 -4.11
C LEU A 33 1.16 6.67 -4.99
N PHE A 34 0.38 7.59 -4.46
CA PHE A 34 -0.03 8.78 -5.21
C PHE A 34 1.16 9.69 -5.54
N LYS A 35 2.13 9.77 -4.62
CA LYS A 35 3.38 10.50 -4.87
C LYS A 35 4.12 9.91 -6.09
N ALA A 36 4.26 8.59 -6.13
CA ALA A 36 4.92 7.91 -7.24
C ALA A 36 4.16 8.12 -8.56
N ILE A 37 2.84 7.97 -8.53
CA ILE A 37 2.00 8.19 -9.72
C ILE A 37 2.15 9.64 -10.22
N SER A 38 2.20 10.62 -9.32
CA SER A 38 2.35 12.03 -9.69
C SER A 38 3.71 12.29 -10.35
N GLU A 39 4.69 11.45 -10.11
CA GLU A 39 6.02 11.52 -10.73
C GLU A 39 6.10 10.74 -12.05
N GLY A 40 4.99 10.19 -12.51
CA GLY A 40 4.92 9.57 -13.82
C GLY A 40 5.06 8.06 -13.83
N LEU A 41 5.18 7.41 -12.66
CA LEU A 41 5.29 5.96 -12.61
C LEU A 41 3.94 5.29 -12.92
N ARG A 42 4.00 4.04 -13.37
CA ARG A 42 2.84 3.23 -13.78
C ARG A 42 2.89 1.88 -13.10
N SER A 43 1.81 1.12 -13.18
CA SER A 43 1.66 -0.16 -12.46
C SER A 43 2.81 -1.15 -12.70
N GLY A 44 3.33 -1.21 -13.90
CA GLY A 44 4.45 -2.12 -14.23
C GLY A 44 5.79 -1.73 -13.59
N ASP A 45 5.89 -0.53 -13.02
CA ASP A 45 7.13 -0.05 -12.40
C ASP A 45 7.27 -0.50 -10.94
N PHE A 46 6.20 -0.95 -10.30
CA PHE A 46 6.18 -1.18 -8.86
C PHE A 46 6.47 -2.64 -8.50
N ALA A 47 7.42 -2.85 -7.59
CA ALA A 47 7.76 -4.17 -7.09
C ALA A 47 6.98 -4.53 -5.83
N ARG A 48 6.98 -3.64 -4.83
CA ARG A 48 6.36 -3.92 -3.54
C ARG A 48 6.03 -2.65 -2.78
N ILE A 49 5.11 -2.78 -1.82
CA ILE A 49 4.81 -1.71 -0.87
C ILE A 49 4.88 -2.28 0.55
N ALA A 50 5.57 -1.56 1.43
CA ALA A 50 5.67 -1.92 2.83
C ALA A 50 4.79 -0.97 3.66
N VAL A 51 4.13 -1.51 4.68
CA VAL A 51 3.38 -0.74 5.66
C VAL A 51 3.79 -1.18 7.05
N ILE A 52 4.04 -0.21 7.93
CA ILE A 52 4.45 -0.46 9.30
C ILE A 52 3.65 0.40 10.26
N ALA A 53 3.26 -0.20 11.38
CA ALA A 53 2.58 0.51 12.47
C ALA A 53 2.83 -0.23 13.79
N ASP A 54 2.63 0.50 14.89
CA ASP A 54 2.61 -0.10 16.23
C ASP A 54 1.24 -0.72 16.43
N THR A 55 1.19 -2.05 16.47
CA THR A 55 -0.08 -2.78 16.59
C THR A 55 -0.22 -3.39 17.98
N PRO A 56 -1.33 -3.12 18.69
CA PRO A 56 -1.48 -3.58 20.08
C PRO A 56 -1.45 -5.10 20.25
N GLY A 57 -1.91 -5.85 19.27
CA GLY A 57 -1.99 -7.31 19.36
C GLY A 57 -0.71 -8.05 19.00
N GLY A 58 0.35 -7.33 18.66
CA GLY A 58 1.62 -7.94 18.22
C GLY A 58 1.60 -8.52 16.82
N MET A 59 0.50 -8.41 16.09
CA MET A 59 0.45 -8.82 14.69
C MET A 59 0.91 -7.69 13.78
N PRO A 60 1.55 -8.02 12.63
CA PRO A 60 1.84 -7.00 11.63
C PRO A 60 0.58 -6.27 11.19
N VAL A 61 0.70 -4.98 10.96
CA VAL A 61 -0.42 -4.17 10.46
C VAL A 61 -0.80 -4.62 9.06
N ARG A 62 -2.08 -4.58 8.75
CA ARG A 62 -2.59 -4.85 7.41
C ARG A 62 -3.16 -3.57 6.80
N PRO A 63 -3.05 -3.39 5.48
CA PRO A 63 -3.65 -2.22 4.84
C PRO A 63 -5.18 -2.28 4.97
N CYS A 64 -5.81 -1.12 5.14
CA CYS A 64 -7.27 -1.03 5.19
C CYS A 64 -7.88 -1.38 3.82
N GLY A 65 -9.19 -1.60 3.78
CA GLY A 65 -9.87 -1.97 2.54
C GLY A 65 -9.68 -0.97 1.41
N ALA A 66 -9.73 0.33 1.72
CA ALA A 66 -9.51 1.38 0.72
C ALA A 66 -8.10 1.29 0.13
N CYS A 67 -7.08 1.07 0.98
CA CYS A 67 -5.71 0.92 0.51
C CYS A 67 -5.54 -0.34 -0.32
N ARG A 68 -6.20 -1.44 0.05
CA ARG A 68 -6.15 -2.69 -0.75
C ARG A 68 -6.70 -2.47 -2.15
N GLN A 69 -7.81 -1.74 -2.27
CA GLN A 69 -8.40 -1.41 -3.57
C GLN A 69 -7.44 -0.56 -4.40
N VAL A 70 -6.85 0.48 -3.80
CA VAL A 70 -5.94 1.38 -4.50
C VAL A 70 -4.66 0.64 -4.93
N ILE A 71 -4.08 -0.17 -4.04
CA ILE A 71 -2.89 -0.97 -4.35
C ILE A 71 -3.18 -1.95 -5.49
N SER A 72 -4.31 -2.64 -5.41
CA SER A 72 -4.72 -3.59 -6.44
C SER A 72 -4.85 -2.92 -7.81
N ASP A 73 -5.51 -1.77 -7.87
CA ASP A 73 -5.77 -1.08 -9.14
C ASP A 73 -4.51 -0.42 -9.72
N LEU A 74 -3.67 0.16 -8.87
CA LEU A 74 -2.52 0.94 -9.33
C LEU A 74 -1.22 0.14 -9.42
N MET A 75 -1.07 -0.95 -8.66
CA MET A 75 0.15 -1.77 -8.68
C MET A 75 -0.06 -3.13 -9.36
N GLY A 76 -1.29 -3.61 -9.38
CA GLY A 76 -1.60 -4.95 -9.90
C GLY A 76 -1.59 -6.02 -8.82
N GLY A 77 -2.32 -7.13 -9.08
CA GLY A 77 -2.54 -8.18 -8.10
C GLY A 77 -1.30 -8.96 -7.67
N GLU A 78 -0.25 -8.95 -8.48
CA GLU A 78 0.99 -9.66 -8.22
C GLU A 78 1.97 -8.87 -7.34
N ALA A 79 1.72 -7.58 -7.10
CA ALA A 79 2.58 -6.77 -6.25
C ALA A 79 2.65 -7.34 -4.84
N GLU A 80 3.84 -7.29 -4.24
CA GLU A 80 4.02 -7.73 -2.85
C GLU A 80 3.61 -6.64 -1.88
N VAL A 81 2.89 -7.04 -0.83
CA VAL A 81 2.58 -6.18 0.31
C VAL A 81 3.36 -6.71 1.50
N VAL A 82 4.28 -5.90 2.02
CA VAL A 82 5.11 -6.22 3.18
C VAL A 82 4.47 -5.55 4.38
N MET A 83 3.97 -6.33 5.32
CA MET A 83 3.26 -5.84 6.49
C MET A 83 4.14 -6.06 7.73
N ALA A 84 4.33 -5.03 8.54
CA ALA A 84 5.26 -5.09 9.65
C ALA A 84 4.72 -4.36 10.88
N ASN A 85 5.24 -4.73 12.05
CA ASN A 85 5.05 -3.99 13.29
C ASN A 85 6.40 -3.50 13.83
N LEU A 86 6.37 -2.76 14.93
CA LEU A 86 7.59 -2.20 15.52
C LEU A 86 8.44 -3.24 16.27
N ARG A 87 7.93 -4.47 16.40
CA ARG A 87 8.68 -5.58 17.04
C ARG A 87 9.50 -6.38 16.03
N GLY A 88 9.46 -6.00 14.76
CA GLY A 88 10.18 -6.71 13.71
C GLY A 88 9.45 -7.90 13.12
N GLU A 89 8.19 -8.14 13.47
CA GLU A 89 7.39 -9.18 12.85
C GLU A 89 6.95 -8.72 11.48
N ILE A 90 7.07 -9.62 10.48
CA ILE A 90 6.80 -9.29 9.07
C ILE A 90 5.95 -10.39 8.46
N GLU A 91 4.94 -9.97 7.71
CA GLU A 91 4.13 -10.86 6.88
C GLU A 91 4.16 -10.31 5.45
N ILE A 92 4.38 -11.16 4.45
CA ILE A 92 4.42 -10.76 3.04
C ILE A 92 3.34 -11.53 2.30
N GLN A 93 2.47 -10.80 1.58
CA GLN A 93 1.41 -11.39 0.77
C GLN A 93 1.32 -10.65 -0.56
N PRO A 94 0.97 -11.33 -1.66
CA PRO A 94 0.58 -10.61 -2.86
C PRO A 94 -0.75 -9.90 -2.63
N VAL A 95 -0.96 -8.77 -3.30
CA VAL A 95 -2.20 -8.00 -3.08
C VAL A 95 -3.44 -8.81 -3.43
N LYS A 96 -3.35 -9.73 -4.39
CA LYS A 96 -4.47 -10.61 -4.76
C LYS A 96 -4.95 -11.50 -3.62
N ALA A 97 -4.07 -11.82 -2.65
CA ALA A 97 -4.45 -12.58 -1.47
C ALA A 97 -5.19 -11.71 -0.45
N LEU A 98 -4.93 -10.39 -0.45
CA LEU A 98 -5.56 -9.43 0.44
C LEU A 98 -6.87 -8.86 -0.12
N LEU A 99 -7.04 -8.92 -1.43
CA LEU A 99 -8.25 -8.45 -2.12
C LEU A 99 -8.56 -9.39 -3.28
N PRO A 100 -9.15 -10.55 -3.02
CA PRO A 100 -9.57 -11.46 -4.10
C PRO A 100 -10.76 -10.90 -4.86
N ALA A 101 -10.86 -11.22 -6.15
CA ALA A 101 -11.93 -10.77 -7.04
C ALA A 101 -12.14 -9.25 -6.97
N PRO A 102 -11.11 -8.44 -7.24
CA PRO A 102 -11.19 -7.00 -7.05
C PRO A 102 -12.08 -6.33 -8.09
N PHE A 103 -12.61 -5.17 -7.75
CA PHE A 103 -13.14 -4.25 -8.74
C PHE A 103 -11.96 -3.62 -9.50
N ASP A 104 -11.94 -3.74 -10.81
CA ASP A 104 -10.84 -3.24 -11.62
C ASP A 104 -11.33 -2.66 -12.95
N ARG A 105 -10.38 -2.26 -13.80
CA ARG A 105 -10.69 -1.59 -15.06
C ARG A 105 -11.45 -2.46 -16.06
N SER A 106 -11.49 -3.77 -15.86
CA SER A 106 -12.26 -4.66 -16.74
C SER A 106 -13.77 -4.40 -16.67
N PHE A 107 -14.23 -3.71 -15.62
CA PHE A 107 -15.64 -3.34 -15.44
C PHE A 107 -15.98 -1.94 -15.97
N MET A 108 -15.02 -1.26 -16.55
CA MET A 108 -15.20 0.12 -17.02
C MET A 108 -15.36 0.25 -18.53
#